data_90da05b7ddf3e1c98e6b9cb838eb080d
#
_entry.id   90da05b7ddf3e1c98e6b9cb838eb080d
#
_cell.length_a   1.000
_cell.length_b   1.000
_cell.length_c   1.000
_cell.angle_alpha   90.00
_cell.angle_beta   90.00
_cell.angle_gamma   90.00
#
_symmetry.space_group_name_H-M   'P 1'
#
loop_
_entity.id
_entity.type
_entity.pdbx_description
1 polymer ?
#
loop_
_entity_poly.entity_id
_entity_poly.type
_entity_poly.pdbx_seq_one_letter_code
_entity_poly.pdbx_strand_id
1 'polypeptide(L)'
;ISYFGNGNDEAHMVYNFALPPLVLHTFYTKDSTVLSDWAESLKPASETTAFFNFLDSHDGIGLMAIKDILTDEETKFIIQRAREHGGYISYKTDKDGKEVPYEINITWFSALNREDGTGHLELQIKKFIASRTIALVLQGVPGIYLHSFFGTKIDAEAEYCHISKREVNRTEIDYNTIIETLEDPNTLTSQIIHKLNALITIRTKQSAFHPNGAQDILKIQPEIFAVLRTSPDKNQHILSLVNVTDDEIQVTIPMNRVNIFKQKWYNLISQDIHSYKNNNIALTLKPYGIAWLEPQ
;
A
#
# COMPACT_ATOMS: atom_id res chain seq x y z
N ILE A 1 -16.80 -3.59 8.58
CA ILE A 1 -17.99 -3.53 7.69
C ILE A 1 -19.23 -3.15 8.49
N SER A 2 -19.38 -3.63 9.74
CA SER A 2 -20.54 -3.29 10.58
C SER A 2 -20.76 -1.77 10.80
N TYR A 3 -19.73 -0.96 10.72
CA TYR A 3 -19.82 0.50 10.83
C TYR A 3 -20.49 1.21 9.65
N PHE A 4 -20.76 0.52 8.56
CA PHE A 4 -21.57 1.06 7.46
C PHE A 4 -23.09 0.93 7.72
N GLY A 5 -23.50 0.19 8.77
CA GLY A 5 -24.89 -0.14 9.01
C GLY A 5 -25.52 -0.86 7.81
N ASN A 6 -26.65 -0.34 7.35
CA ASN A 6 -27.30 -0.83 6.12
C ASN A 6 -26.77 -0.13 4.84
N GLY A 7 -25.72 0.69 4.98
CA GLY A 7 -25.08 1.39 3.87
C GLY A 7 -25.57 2.83 3.61
N ASN A 8 -26.51 3.36 4.43
CA ASN A 8 -27.04 4.71 4.30
C ASN A 8 -27.53 5.33 5.62
N ASP A 9 -27.31 4.65 6.74
CA ASP A 9 -27.81 5.01 8.08
C ASP A 9 -26.72 5.22 9.15
N GLU A 10 -25.45 4.86 8.83
CA GLU A 10 -24.31 5.05 9.72
C GLU A 10 -23.14 5.75 9.02
N ALA A 11 -21.91 5.23 9.17
CA ALA A 11 -20.72 5.88 8.63
C ALA A 11 -20.68 5.86 7.10
N HIS A 12 -20.39 7.01 6.48
CA HIS A 12 -20.15 7.12 5.03
C HIS A 12 -18.77 6.60 4.65
N MET A 13 -17.81 6.64 5.57
CA MET A 13 -16.44 6.18 5.33
C MET A 13 -15.92 5.39 6.53
N VAL A 14 -15.31 4.24 6.27
CA VAL A 14 -14.74 3.37 7.30
C VAL A 14 -13.26 3.15 7.04
N TYR A 15 -12.45 3.31 8.10
CA TYR A 15 -11.02 3.06 8.08
C TYR A 15 -10.71 1.59 7.79
N ASN A 16 -9.83 1.35 6.85
CA ASN A 16 -9.42 0.02 6.43
C ASN A 16 -8.22 -0.47 7.25
N PHE A 17 -8.45 -0.77 8.53
CA PHE A 17 -7.39 -1.12 9.49
C PHE A 17 -6.66 -2.44 9.18
N ALA A 18 -7.22 -3.32 8.34
CA ALA A 18 -6.54 -4.54 7.93
C ALA A 18 -5.47 -4.27 6.86
N LEU A 19 -5.61 -3.20 6.07
CA LEU A 19 -4.72 -2.92 4.94
C LEU A 19 -3.24 -2.74 5.36
N PRO A 20 -2.89 -1.92 6.38
CA PRO A 20 -1.49 -1.71 6.73
C PRO A 20 -0.74 -3.00 7.08
N PRO A 21 -1.18 -3.84 8.03
CA PRO A 21 -0.46 -5.06 8.38
C PRO A 21 -0.45 -6.09 7.24
N LEU A 22 -1.49 -6.15 6.39
CA LEU A 22 -1.50 -7.05 5.22
C LEU A 22 -0.50 -6.61 4.16
N VAL A 23 -0.33 -5.31 3.93
CA VAL A 23 0.71 -4.81 3.02
C VAL A 23 2.10 -5.11 3.58
N LEU A 24 2.34 -4.93 4.89
CA LEU A 24 3.62 -5.34 5.49
C LEU A 24 3.88 -6.83 5.31
N HIS A 25 2.89 -7.68 5.60
CA HIS A 25 2.98 -9.12 5.38
C HIS A 25 3.39 -9.43 3.94
N THR A 26 2.70 -8.85 2.97
CA THR A 26 2.97 -9.01 1.54
C THR A 26 4.42 -8.67 1.16
N PHE A 27 4.94 -7.53 1.62
CA PHE A 27 6.31 -7.12 1.30
C PHE A 27 7.38 -7.90 2.08
N TYR A 28 7.05 -8.44 3.24
CA TYR A 28 7.96 -9.28 4.02
C TYR A 28 8.05 -10.70 3.49
N THR A 29 6.92 -11.25 3.03
CA THR A 29 6.86 -12.61 2.45
C THR A 29 7.16 -12.62 0.95
N LYS A 30 7.12 -11.46 0.27
CA LYS A 30 7.18 -11.31 -1.19
C LYS A 30 6.06 -12.06 -1.90
N ASP A 31 4.91 -12.18 -1.25
CA ASP A 31 3.74 -12.90 -1.70
C ASP A 31 2.46 -12.08 -1.48
N SER A 32 1.74 -11.78 -2.54
CA SER A 32 0.52 -10.98 -2.53
C SER A 32 -0.76 -11.80 -2.37
N THR A 33 -0.68 -13.12 -2.19
CA THR A 33 -1.83 -14.01 -2.20
C THR A 33 -2.84 -13.64 -1.12
N VAL A 34 -2.41 -13.53 0.14
CA VAL A 34 -3.30 -13.20 1.27
C VAL A 34 -3.93 -11.81 1.10
N LEU A 35 -3.13 -10.82 0.67
CA LEU A 35 -3.64 -9.47 0.39
C LEU A 35 -4.67 -9.48 -0.75
N SER A 36 -4.43 -10.28 -1.78
CA SER A 36 -5.34 -10.42 -2.93
C SER A 36 -6.66 -11.08 -2.53
N ASP A 37 -6.61 -12.15 -1.74
CA ASP A 37 -7.81 -12.84 -1.23
C ASP A 37 -8.66 -11.92 -0.37
N TRP A 38 -8.00 -11.17 0.53
CA TRP A 38 -8.69 -10.20 1.36
C TRP A 38 -9.27 -9.03 0.54
N ALA A 39 -8.50 -8.45 -0.40
CA ALA A 39 -8.97 -7.35 -1.23
C ALA A 39 -10.15 -7.73 -2.14
N GLU A 40 -10.21 -8.98 -2.63
CA GLU A 40 -11.35 -9.53 -3.37
C GLU A 40 -12.61 -9.63 -2.51
N SER A 41 -12.47 -9.85 -1.21
CA SER A 41 -13.58 -9.93 -0.27
C SER A 41 -14.21 -8.57 0.07
N LEU A 42 -13.50 -7.47 -0.22
CA LEU A 42 -13.97 -6.12 0.10
C LEU A 42 -15.08 -5.68 -0.84
N LYS A 43 -16.21 -5.28 -0.24
CA LYS A 43 -17.32 -4.67 -0.98
C LYS A 43 -17.85 -3.49 -0.17
N PRO A 44 -17.97 -2.29 -0.75
CA PRO A 44 -18.69 -1.19 -0.13
C PRO A 44 -20.14 -1.60 0.17
N ALA A 45 -20.71 -1.07 1.23
CA ALA A 45 -22.08 -1.40 1.60
C ALA A 45 -23.12 -0.76 0.67
N SER A 46 -22.75 0.37 0.04
CA SER A 46 -23.61 1.08 -0.91
C SER A 46 -22.77 2.00 -1.82
N GLU A 47 -23.42 2.66 -2.77
CA GLU A 47 -22.81 3.67 -3.65
C GLU A 47 -22.42 4.97 -2.90
N THR A 48 -22.95 5.19 -1.69
CA THR A 48 -22.66 6.36 -0.87
C THR A 48 -21.64 6.09 0.23
N THR A 49 -21.11 4.88 0.30
CA THR A 49 -20.10 4.47 1.30
C THR A 49 -18.77 4.14 0.65
N ALA A 50 -17.67 4.38 1.35
CA ALA A 50 -16.33 4.08 0.87
C ALA A 50 -15.40 3.61 1.99
N PHE A 51 -14.41 2.81 1.66
CA PHE A 51 -13.27 2.55 2.54
C PHE A 51 -12.28 3.72 2.50
N PHE A 52 -11.69 4.04 3.66
CA PHE A 52 -10.53 4.91 3.74
C PHE A 52 -9.26 4.05 3.80
N ASN A 53 -8.53 4.03 2.69
CA ASN A 53 -7.34 3.20 2.52
C ASN A 53 -6.09 3.96 2.94
N PHE A 54 -5.50 3.58 4.06
CA PHE A 54 -4.28 4.17 4.60
C PHE A 54 -3.29 3.06 4.95
N LEU A 55 -2.00 3.39 5.11
CA LEU A 55 -0.97 2.43 5.50
C LEU A 55 -0.35 2.79 6.85
N ASP A 56 -0.47 4.03 7.28
CA ASP A 56 0.02 4.56 8.55
C ASP A 56 -0.75 5.79 8.98
N SER A 57 -0.59 6.15 10.24
CA SER A 57 -1.18 7.32 10.86
C SER A 57 -0.28 7.81 12.01
N HIS A 58 -0.76 8.79 12.79
CA HIS A 58 -0.14 9.22 14.05
C HIS A 58 -0.17 8.15 15.16
N ASP A 59 -0.96 7.10 14.98
CA ASP A 59 -0.96 5.89 15.79
C ASP A 59 -0.08 4.82 15.15
N GLY A 60 0.10 3.69 15.81
CA GLY A 60 0.79 2.54 15.23
C GLY A 60 -0.08 1.71 14.29
N ILE A 61 0.51 0.68 13.73
CA ILE A 61 -0.15 -0.28 12.84
C ILE A 61 -0.90 -1.30 13.70
N GLY A 62 -2.24 -1.25 13.66
CA GLY A 62 -3.10 -2.13 14.45
C GLY A 62 -3.07 -3.58 13.99
N LEU A 63 -2.99 -4.52 14.94
CA LEU A 63 -2.94 -5.97 14.66
C LEU A 63 -4.30 -6.66 14.82
N MET A 64 -5.29 -5.98 15.40
CA MET A 64 -6.59 -6.61 15.68
C MET A 64 -7.41 -6.93 14.44
N ALA A 65 -7.26 -6.12 13.39
CA ALA A 65 -8.03 -6.27 12.15
C ALA A 65 -7.59 -7.46 11.28
N ILE A 66 -6.44 -8.08 11.58
CA ILE A 66 -5.91 -9.22 10.82
C ILE A 66 -6.07 -10.56 11.56
N LYS A 67 -6.67 -10.56 12.75
CA LYS A 67 -6.75 -11.75 13.62
C LYS A 67 -7.40 -12.97 12.95
N ASP A 68 -8.38 -12.73 12.07
CA ASP A 68 -9.10 -13.78 11.35
C ASP A 68 -8.64 -13.90 9.88
N ILE A 69 -7.56 -13.22 9.51
CA ILE A 69 -7.01 -13.19 8.13
C ILE A 69 -5.63 -13.86 8.10
N LEU A 70 -4.76 -13.49 9.04
CA LEU A 70 -3.43 -14.09 9.19
C LEU A 70 -3.44 -15.10 10.33
N THR A 71 -2.61 -16.12 10.19
CA THR A 71 -2.32 -17.07 11.28
C THR A 71 -1.52 -16.39 12.41
N ASP A 72 -1.49 -17.04 13.57
CA ASP A 72 -0.67 -16.56 14.70
C ASP A 72 0.84 -16.53 14.34
N GLU A 73 1.31 -17.46 13.53
CA GLU A 73 2.69 -17.54 13.05
C GLU A 73 3.02 -16.37 12.12
N GLU A 74 2.15 -16.05 11.17
CA GLU A 74 2.32 -14.91 10.25
C GLU A 74 2.26 -13.58 11.02
N THR A 75 1.38 -13.48 12.00
CA THR A 75 1.31 -12.29 12.87
C THR A 75 2.59 -12.14 13.70
N LYS A 76 3.12 -13.22 14.28
CA LYS A 76 4.40 -13.20 14.99
C LYS A 76 5.56 -12.82 14.06
N PHE A 77 5.54 -13.30 12.81
CA PHE A 77 6.55 -12.98 11.81
C PHE A 77 6.57 -11.47 11.51
N ILE A 78 5.41 -10.83 11.27
CA ILE A 78 5.32 -9.38 11.07
C ILE A 78 5.89 -8.62 12.26
N ILE A 79 5.51 -9.02 13.48
CA ILE A 79 5.98 -8.40 14.73
C ILE A 79 7.49 -8.52 14.86
N GLN A 80 8.06 -9.70 14.59
CA GLN A 80 9.50 -9.91 14.65
C GLN A 80 10.23 -9.03 13.63
N ARG A 81 9.75 -8.99 12.38
CA ARG A 81 10.35 -8.15 11.35
C ARG A 81 10.30 -6.66 11.70
N ALA A 82 9.18 -6.19 12.25
CA ALA A 82 9.05 -4.80 12.70
C ALA A 82 10.06 -4.46 13.82
N ARG A 83 10.30 -5.38 14.76
CA ARG A 83 11.35 -5.21 15.78
C ARG A 83 12.76 -5.18 15.19
N GLU A 84 13.05 -6.05 14.22
CA GLU A 84 14.33 -6.07 13.51
C GLU A 84 14.58 -4.76 12.75
N HIS A 85 13.52 -4.03 12.42
CA HIS A 85 13.56 -2.72 11.78
C HIS A 85 13.52 -1.55 12.79
N GLY A 86 13.65 -1.82 14.09
CA GLY A 86 13.71 -0.80 15.14
C GLY A 86 12.34 -0.42 15.72
N GLY A 87 11.26 -1.08 15.33
CA GLY A 87 9.90 -0.79 15.81
C GLY A 87 9.61 -1.32 17.22
N TYR A 88 8.65 -0.69 17.88
CA TYR A 88 8.16 -1.06 19.20
C TYR A 88 6.79 -1.73 19.11
N ILE A 89 6.49 -2.63 20.05
CA ILE A 89 5.20 -3.32 20.13
C ILE A 89 4.46 -2.87 21.37
N SER A 90 3.24 -2.38 21.17
CA SER A 90 2.29 -2.15 22.27
C SER A 90 1.45 -3.39 22.52
N TYR A 91 1.17 -3.65 23.79
CA TYR A 91 0.38 -4.78 24.26
C TYR A 91 -0.89 -4.29 24.91
N LYS A 92 -1.91 -5.12 24.89
CA LYS A 92 -3.13 -4.94 25.66
C LYS A 92 -3.46 -6.21 26.43
N THR A 93 -4.16 -6.07 27.56
CA THR A 93 -4.71 -7.20 28.28
C THR A 93 -5.98 -7.68 27.59
N ASP A 94 -6.05 -8.97 27.28
CA ASP A 94 -7.25 -9.60 26.73
C ASP A 94 -8.26 -9.92 27.83
N LYS A 95 -9.40 -10.51 27.45
CA LYS A 95 -10.47 -10.92 28.39
C LYS A 95 -10.05 -11.98 29.40
N ASP A 96 -8.99 -12.72 29.12
CA ASP A 96 -8.46 -13.80 29.98
C ASP A 96 -7.29 -13.29 30.86
N GLY A 97 -7.01 -11.98 30.85
CA GLY A 97 -5.95 -11.35 31.63
C GLY A 97 -4.54 -11.48 31.04
N LYS A 98 -4.42 -11.99 29.80
CA LYS A 98 -3.13 -12.21 29.12
C LYS A 98 -2.77 -10.98 28.30
N GLU A 99 -1.49 -10.61 28.33
CA GLU A 99 -0.95 -9.58 27.42
C GLU A 99 -0.82 -10.12 25.99
N VAL A 100 -1.49 -9.46 25.05
CA VAL A 100 -1.44 -9.79 23.63
C VAL A 100 -0.95 -8.59 22.83
N PRO A 101 -0.17 -8.80 21.75
CA PRO A 101 0.25 -7.73 20.87
C PRO A 101 -0.97 -7.03 20.28
N TYR A 102 -0.92 -5.70 20.30
CA TYR A 102 -2.03 -4.86 19.86
C TYR A 102 -1.68 -3.99 18.68
N GLU A 103 -0.47 -3.40 18.68
CA GLU A 103 -0.07 -2.37 17.76
C GLU A 103 1.45 -2.39 17.54
N ILE A 104 1.89 -2.22 16.29
CA ILE A 104 3.28 -2.01 15.91
C ILE A 104 3.51 -0.50 15.76
N ASN A 105 4.44 0.06 16.52
CA ASN A 105 4.81 1.47 16.49
C ASN A 105 6.12 1.64 15.74
N ILE A 106 6.03 2.11 14.50
CA ILE A 106 7.14 2.29 13.58
C ILE A 106 6.68 3.19 12.43
N THR A 107 7.55 4.04 11.90
CA THR A 107 7.22 4.80 10.68
C THR A 107 7.11 3.86 9.48
N TRP A 108 6.27 4.18 8.51
CA TRP A 108 6.02 3.28 7.37
C TRP A 108 7.28 3.01 6.54
N PHE A 109 8.13 4.03 6.37
CA PHE A 109 9.38 3.85 5.63
C PHE A 109 10.29 2.85 6.32
N SER A 110 10.49 2.99 7.63
CA SER A 110 11.33 2.08 8.41
C SER A 110 10.71 0.69 8.58
N ALA A 111 9.37 0.59 8.65
CA ALA A 111 8.71 -0.71 8.64
C ALA A 111 9.08 -1.54 7.40
N LEU A 112 9.17 -0.91 6.24
CA LEU A 112 9.54 -1.60 5.00
C LEU A 112 11.04 -1.82 4.85
N ASN A 113 11.89 -0.96 5.43
CA ASN A 113 13.32 -0.89 5.14
C ASN A 113 14.14 -0.93 6.44
N ARG A 114 15.14 -1.79 6.50
CA ARG A 114 16.10 -1.75 7.61
C ARG A 114 17.03 -0.55 7.48
N GLU A 115 17.39 0.02 8.61
CA GLU A 115 18.28 1.20 8.66
C GLU A 115 19.78 0.84 8.85
N ASP A 116 20.12 -0.44 8.75
CA ASP A 116 21.49 -0.96 8.90
C ASP A 116 22.42 -0.66 7.70
N GLY A 117 21.98 0.18 6.76
CA GLY A 117 22.76 0.57 5.58
C GLY A 117 22.92 -0.52 4.52
N THR A 118 22.28 -1.67 4.68
CA THR A 118 22.43 -2.82 3.76
C THR A 118 21.66 -2.70 2.46
N GLY A 119 20.77 -1.70 2.32
CA GLY A 119 19.93 -1.49 1.12
C GLY A 119 20.33 -0.25 0.34
N HIS A 120 20.38 -0.36 -1.00
CA HIS A 120 20.50 0.82 -1.86
C HIS A 120 19.27 1.72 -1.69
N LEU A 121 19.47 3.02 -1.46
CA LEU A 121 18.42 4.00 -1.24
C LEU A 121 17.33 3.96 -2.35
N GLU A 122 17.74 3.81 -3.59
CA GLU A 122 16.82 3.70 -4.72
C GLU A 122 15.85 2.53 -4.57
N LEU A 123 16.33 1.37 -4.13
CA LEU A 123 15.49 0.18 -3.93
C LEU A 123 14.55 0.34 -2.73
N GLN A 124 15.00 0.98 -1.66
CA GLN A 124 14.18 1.32 -0.50
C GLN A 124 13.03 2.26 -0.90
N ILE A 125 13.33 3.28 -1.71
CA ILE A 125 12.32 4.21 -2.24
C ILE A 125 11.33 3.45 -3.15
N LYS A 126 11.80 2.59 -4.05
CA LYS A 126 10.92 1.78 -4.93
C LYS A 126 9.98 0.91 -4.12
N LYS A 127 10.48 0.22 -3.09
CA LYS A 127 9.68 -0.60 -2.19
C LYS A 127 8.60 0.23 -1.48
N PHE A 128 8.98 1.40 -0.97
CA PHE A 128 8.05 2.32 -0.33
C PHE A 128 6.95 2.78 -1.31
N ILE A 129 7.32 3.24 -2.52
CA ILE A 129 6.37 3.70 -3.55
C ILE A 129 5.45 2.55 -4.02
N ALA A 130 5.99 1.34 -4.20
CA ALA A 130 5.19 0.16 -4.55
C ALA A 130 4.13 -0.14 -3.49
N SER A 131 4.50 -0.08 -2.20
CA SER A 131 3.54 -0.27 -1.11
C SER A 131 2.43 0.79 -1.11
N ARG A 132 2.78 2.07 -1.32
CA ARG A 132 1.80 3.16 -1.42
C ARG A 132 0.88 3.01 -2.62
N THR A 133 1.41 2.50 -3.75
CA THR A 133 0.62 2.25 -4.95
C THR A 133 -0.54 1.29 -4.67
N ILE A 134 -0.38 0.28 -3.81
CA ILE A 134 -1.47 -0.61 -3.41
C ILE A 134 -2.63 0.17 -2.79
N ALA A 135 -2.36 1.04 -1.82
CA ALA A 135 -3.41 1.86 -1.20
C ALA A 135 -4.03 2.87 -2.18
N LEU A 136 -3.25 3.38 -3.14
CA LEU A 136 -3.73 4.33 -4.15
C LEU A 136 -4.68 3.71 -5.17
N VAL A 137 -4.58 2.41 -5.46
CA VAL A 137 -5.37 1.76 -6.51
C VAL A 137 -6.57 0.99 -5.99
N LEU A 138 -6.60 0.59 -4.72
CA LEU A 138 -7.74 -0.10 -4.13
C LEU A 138 -9.00 0.77 -4.16
N GLN A 139 -10.16 0.12 -4.27
CA GLN A 139 -11.46 0.78 -4.21
C GLN A 139 -11.63 1.51 -2.88
N GLY A 140 -12.01 2.79 -2.95
CA GLY A 140 -12.13 3.68 -1.80
C GLY A 140 -11.33 4.97 -1.94
N VAL A 141 -11.18 5.68 -0.85
CA VAL A 141 -10.44 6.94 -0.75
C VAL A 141 -9.07 6.69 -0.13
N PRO A 142 -7.97 6.91 -0.85
CA PRO A 142 -6.64 6.76 -0.27
C PRO A 142 -6.28 7.93 0.65
N GLY A 143 -5.66 7.61 1.79
CA GLY A 143 -5.06 8.55 2.71
C GLY A 143 -3.55 8.38 2.81
N ILE A 144 -2.83 9.50 2.84
CA ILE A 144 -1.39 9.51 3.04
C ILE A 144 -1.10 10.35 4.27
N TYR A 145 -0.53 9.73 5.29
CA TYR A 145 -0.11 10.42 6.50
C TYR A 145 1.11 11.31 6.21
N LEU A 146 1.19 12.46 6.88
CA LEU A 146 2.21 13.48 6.61
C LEU A 146 3.64 12.92 6.69
N HIS A 147 3.97 12.16 7.73
CA HIS A 147 5.29 11.56 7.88
C HIS A 147 5.63 10.58 6.75
N SER A 148 4.64 9.86 6.23
CA SER A 148 4.83 9.04 5.04
C SER A 148 5.06 9.86 3.78
N PHE A 149 4.39 11.02 3.68
CA PHE A 149 4.60 11.89 2.54
C PHE A 149 6.04 12.41 2.48
N PHE A 150 6.68 12.57 3.63
CA PHE A 150 8.10 12.94 3.75
C PHE A 150 9.07 11.75 3.78
N GLY A 151 8.57 10.53 3.87
CA GLY A 151 9.42 9.35 4.04
C GLY A 151 10.18 9.34 5.37
N THR A 152 9.55 9.88 6.42
CA THR A 152 10.18 9.99 7.75
C THR A 152 10.65 8.62 8.23
N LYS A 153 11.89 8.54 8.67
CA LYS A 153 12.47 7.37 9.32
C LYS A 153 12.16 7.37 10.81
N ILE A 154 12.21 6.17 11.41
CA ILE A 154 12.15 6.07 12.87
C ILE A 154 13.43 6.66 13.49
N ASP A 155 13.26 7.44 14.53
CA ASP A 155 14.35 7.84 15.41
C ASP A 155 14.28 6.97 16.66
N ALA A 156 15.04 5.89 16.68
CA ALA A 156 15.05 4.92 17.78
C ALA A 156 15.78 5.44 19.04
N GLU A 157 16.59 6.50 18.91
CA GLU A 157 17.34 7.10 20.01
C GLU A 157 16.60 8.26 20.68
N ALA A 158 15.47 8.68 20.12
CA ALA A 158 14.73 9.80 20.63
C ALA A 158 14.17 9.56 22.04
N GLU A 159 14.44 10.47 22.96
CA GLU A 159 14.03 10.38 24.37
C GLU A 159 12.52 10.24 24.58
N TYR A 160 11.71 10.78 23.67
CA TYR A 160 10.24 10.72 23.75
C TYR A 160 9.66 9.30 23.57
N CYS A 161 10.42 8.35 23.02
CA CYS A 161 10.00 6.94 22.92
C CYS A 161 9.77 6.29 24.31
N HIS A 162 10.34 6.87 25.36
CA HIS A 162 10.12 6.43 26.74
C HIS A 162 8.74 6.88 27.29
N ILE A 163 8.14 7.93 26.75
CA ILE A 163 6.85 8.47 27.17
C ILE A 163 5.71 7.65 26.55
N SER A 164 5.75 7.48 25.25
CA SER A 164 4.77 6.68 24.51
C SER A 164 5.42 6.07 23.27
N LYS A 165 5.18 4.79 23.02
CA LYS A 165 5.69 4.11 21.82
C LYS A 165 5.15 4.70 20.52
N ARG A 166 4.01 5.39 20.57
CA ARG A 166 3.39 6.07 19.41
C ARG A 166 4.14 7.33 18.98
N GLU A 167 4.94 7.91 19.87
CA GLU A 167 5.68 9.15 19.57
C GLU A 167 6.65 8.98 18.39
N VAL A 168 7.12 7.77 18.10
CA VAL A 168 7.91 7.49 16.89
C VAL A 168 7.19 7.86 15.59
N ASN A 169 5.86 7.93 15.62
CA ASN A 169 5.02 8.32 14.48
C ASN A 169 4.62 9.81 14.51
N ARG A 170 5.09 10.59 15.51
CA ARG A 170 4.70 11.98 15.78
C ARG A 170 5.88 12.93 15.89
N THR A 171 7.02 12.54 15.37
CA THR A 171 8.25 13.35 15.39
C THR A 171 7.98 14.74 14.85
N GLU A 172 8.44 15.77 15.55
CA GLU A 172 8.35 17.13 15.06
C GLU A 172 9.24 17.31 13.82
N ILE A 173 8.71 18.01 12.84
CA ILE A 173 9.41 18.30 11.58
C ILE A 173 9.64 19.81 11.51
N ASP A 174 10.90 20.21 11.55
CA ASP A 174 11.25 21.62 11.38
C ASP A 174 11.00 22.09 9.94
N TYR A 175 10.32 23.21 9.81
CA TYR A 175 9.91 23.76 8.51
C TYR A 175 11.10 24.08 7.61
N ASN A 176 12.14 24.73 8.16
CA ASN A 176 13.31 25.14 7.36
C ASN A 176 14.08 23.90 6.88
N THR A 177 14.26 22.93 7.76
CA THR A 177 14.89 21.64 7.41
C THR A 177 14.17 20.95 6.27
N ILE A 178 12.84 20.95 6.25
CA ILE A 178 12.07 20.35 5.15
C ILE A 178 12.28 21.12 3.85
N ILE A 179 12.27 22.45 3.87
CA ILE A 179 12.50 23.27 2.67
C ILE A 179 13.88 23.00 2.09
N GLU A 180 14.93 23.04 2.91
CA GLU A 180 16.30 22.72 2.50
C GLU A 180 16.41 21.29 1.92
N THR A 181 15.75 20.34 2.56
CA THR A 181 15.73 18.95 2.09
C THR A 181 15.03 18.79 0.74
N LEU A 182 14.01 19.59 0.45
CA LEU A 182 13.30 19.58 -0.82
C LEU A 182 14.08 20.22 -1.97
N GLU A 183 14.97 21.16 -1.68
CA GLU A 183 15.84 21.80 -2.67
C GLU A 183 16.91 20.83 -3.22
N ASP A 184 17.33 19.83 -2.46
CA ASP A 184 18.25 18.79 -2.95
C ASP A 184 17.47 17.58 -3.51
N PRO A 185 17.49 17.35 -4.84
CA PRO A 185 16.77 16.25 -5.48
C PRO A 185 17.30 14.84 -5.10
N ASN A 186 18.48 14.77 -4.44
CA ASN A 186 19.08 13.49 -4.06
C ASN A 186 18.64 13.02 -2.68
N THR A 187 17.99 13.87 -1.89
CA THR A 187 17.50 13.48 -0.57
C THR A 187 16.36 12.46 -0.67
N LEU A 188 16.24 11.64 0.37
CA LEU A 188 15.13 10.67 0.49
C LEU A 188 13.77 11.36 0.37
N THR A 189 13.57 12.43 1.13
CA THR A 189 12.31 13.18 1.20
C THR A 189 11.94 13.77 -0.15
N SER A 190 12.88 14.45 -0.83
CA SER A 190 12.64 15.02 -2.15
C SER A 190 12.23 13.96 -3.17
N GLN A 191 12.95 12.82 -3.22
CA GLN A 191 12.65 11.74 -4.13
C GLN A 191 11.28 11.09 -3.86
N ILE A 192 10.91 10.88 -2.59
CA ILE A 192 9.60 10.32 -2.22
C ILE A 192 8.48 11.27 -2.62
N ILE A 193 8.58 12.56 -2.26
CA ILE A 193 7.57 13.56 -2.58
C ILE A 193 7.36 13.67 -4.09
N HIS A 194 8.43 13.75 -4.87
CA HIS A 194 8.33 13.82 -6.33
C HIS A 194 7.63 12.58 -6.92
N LYS A 195 7.98 11.38 -6.48
CA LYS A 195 7.37 10.13 -6.98
C LYS A 195 5.91 10.00 -6.55
N LEU A 196 5.58 10.32 -5.30
CA LEU A 196 4.18 10.30 -4.82
C LEU A 196 3.32 11.33 -5.54
N ASN A 197 3.81 12.57 -5.69
CA ASN A 197 3.10 13.63 -6.42
C ASN A 197 2.85 13.24 -7.88
N ALA A 198 3.82 12.61 -8.54
CA ALA A 198 3.63 12.12 -9.91
C ALA A 198 2.50 11.08 -9.97
N LEU A 199 2.50 10.08 -9.07
CA LEU A 199 1.44 9.07 -9.01
C LEU A 199 0.08 9.68 -8.68
N ILE A 200 0.00 10.58 -7.70
CA ILE A 200 -1.24 11.26 -7.33
C ILE A 200 -1.76 12.10 -8.50
N THR A 201 -0.88 12.80 -9.21
CA THR A 201 -1.24 13.61 -10.37
C THR A 201 -1.79 12.78 -11.52
N ILE A 202 -1.21 11.59 -11.78
CA ILE A 202 -1.74 10.66 -12.76
C ILE A 202 -3.09 10.14 -12.27
N ARG A 203 -3.17 9.63 -11.03
CA ARG A 203 -4.36 9.02 -10.44
C ARG A 203 -5.58 9.93 -10.47
N THR A 204 -5.42 11.19 -10.08
CA THR A 204 -6.54 12.16 -9.99
C THR A 204 -7.18 12.52 -11.32
N LYS A 205 -6.51 12.20 -12.42
CA LYS A 205 -7.04 12.38 -13.79
C LYS A 205 -7.79 11.15 -14.31
N GLN A 206 -7.77 10.03 -13.56
CA GLN A 206 -8.33 8.76 -14.02
C GLN A 206 -9.67 8.46 -13.34
N SER A 207 -10.75 8.44 -14.10
CA SER A 207 -12.09 8.09 -13.60
C SER A 207 -12.19 6.64 -13.13
N ALA A 208 -11.34 5.74 -13.63
CA ALA A 208 -11.25 4.36 -13.16
C ALA A 208 -10.86 4.26 -11.66
N PHE A 209 -10.13 5.25 -11.13
CA PHE A 209 -9.78 5.30 -9.70
C PHE A 209 -10.80 6.04 -8.84
N HIS A 210 -11.98 6.33 -9.36
CA HIS A 210 -13.09 6.86 -8.55
C HIS A 210 -13.39 5.92 -7.38
N PRO A 211 -13.70 6.42 -6.16
CA PRO A 211 -13.98 5.57 -4.99
C PRO A 211 -15.05 4.50 -5.23
N ASN A 212 -16.09 4.84 -6.01
CA ASN A 212 -17.19 3.93 -6.37
C ASN A 212 -16.94 3.17 -7.67
N GLY A 213 -15.77 3.32 -8.30
CA GLY A 213 -15.39 2.51 -9.45
C GLY A 213 -15.26 1.04 -9.06
N ALA A 214 -15.61 0.14 -9.96
CA ALA A 214 -15.49 -1.30 -9.68
C ALA A 214 -14.04 -1.73 -9.54
N GLN A 215 -13.84 -2.81 -8.78
CA GLN A 215 -12.55 -3.42 -8.51
C GLN A 215 -12.65 -4.93 -8.76
N ASP A 216 -11.74 -5.44 -9.59
CA ASP A 216 -11.53 -6.86 -9.80
C ASP A 216 -10.08 -7.20 -9.46
N ILE A 217 -9.88 -8.11 -8.53
CA ILE A 217 -8.54 -8.59 -8.14
C ILE A 217 -8.13 -9.72 -9.09
N LEU A 218 -6.98 -9.57 -9.72
CA LEU A 218 -6.45 -10.57 -10.65
C LEU A 218 -5.32 -11.36 -9.99
N LYS A 219 -5.60 -12.59 -9.59
CA LYS A 219 -4.60 -13.50 -9.02
C LYS A 219 -3.76 -14.11 -10.17
N ILE A 220 -2.74 -13.39 -10.62
CA ILE A 220 -1.88 -13.78 -11.75
C ILE A 220 -0.77 -14.70 -11.24
N GLN A 221 0.02 -14.21 -10.29
CA GLN A 221 1.11 -14.93 -9.64
C GLN A 221 1.41 -14.30 -8.28
N PRO A 222 1.99 -15.01 -7.31
CA PRO A 222 2.18 -14.51 -5.94
C PRO A 222 2.99 -13.22 -5.84
N GLU A 223 3.98 -13.05 -6.70
CA GLU A 223 4.89 -11.89 -6.70
C GLU A 223 4.23 -10.60 -7.18
N ILE A 224 3.01 -10.69 -7.76
CA ILE A 224 2.33 -9.56 -8.38
C ILE A 224 0.97 -9.31 -7.75
N PHE A 225 0.81 -8.17 -7.09
CA PHE A 225 -0.52 -7.66 -6.73
C PHE A 225 -1.13 -6.97 -7.95
N ALA A 226 -2.26 -7.48 -8.42
CA ALA A 226 -2.90 -7.01 -9.65
C ALA A 226 -4.37 -6.65 -9.42
N VAL A 227 -4.76 -5.44 -9.84
CA VAL A 227 -6.11 -4.90 -9.69
C VAL A 227 -6.58 -4.26 -10.99
N LEU A 228 -7.71 -4.72 -11.53
CA LEU A 228 -8.42 -4.03 -12.58
C LEU A 228 -9.42 -3.06 -11.94
N ARG A 229 -9.28 -1.77 -12.24
CA ARG A 229 -10.22 -0.73 -11.84
C ARG A 229 -11.05 -0.32 -13.04
N THR A 230 -12.34 -0.15 -12.82
CA THR A 230 -13.29 0.30 -13.85
C THR A 230 -14.05 1.51 -13.34
N SER A 231 -14.13 2.57 -14.15
CA SER A 231 -14.88 3.78 -13.80
C SER A 231 -16.38 3.49 -13.58
N PRO A 232 -17.09 4.29 -12.79
CA PRO A 232 -18.54 4.10 -12.56
C PRO A 232 -19.38 4.06 -13.83
N ASP A 233 -19.01 4.86 -14.82
CA ASP A 233 -19.63 4.90 -16.15
C ASP A 233 -19.14 3.81 -17.10
N LYS A 234 -18.20 2.95 -16.67
CA LYS A 234 -17.58 1.85 -17.41
C LYS A 234 -16.81 2.26 -18.68
N ASN A 235 -16.49 3.53 -18.83
CA ASN A 235 -15.79 4.05 -20.01
C ASN A 235 -14.26 3.96 -19.90
N GLN A 236 -13.72 3.85 -18.70
CA GLN A 236 -12.29 3.72 -18.47
C GLN A 236 -11.96 2.48 -17.64
N HIS A 237 -10.92 1.78 -18.05
CA HIS A 237 -10.36 0.64 -17.35
C HIS A 237 -8.87 0.86 -17.14
N ILE A 238 -8.38 0.55 -15.96
CA ILE A 238 -6.93 0.59 -15.65
C ILE A 238 -6.56 -0.68 -14.91
N LEU A 239 -5.62 -1.42 -15.46
CA LEU A 239 -4.99 -2.57 -14.82
C LEU A 239 -3.73 -2.10 -14.10
N SER A 240 -3.77 -2.12 -12.78
CA SER A 240 -2.62 -1.83 -11.92
C SER A 240 -1.89 -3.11 -11.57
N LEU A 241 -0.58 -3.11 -11.73
CA LEU A 241 0.32 -4.19 -11.38
C LEU A 241 1.40 -3.65 -10.43
N VAL A 242 1.67 -4.39 -9.36
CA VAL A 242 2.72 -4.06 -8.38
C VAL A 242 3.56 -5.32 -8.13
N ASN A 243 4.84 -5.26 -8.49
CA ASN A 243 5.81 -6.27 -8.09
C ASN A 243 6.16 -6.06 -6.60
N VAL A 244 5.83 -7.04 -5.76
CA VAL A 244 6.06 -6.97 -4.31
C VAL A 244 7.41 -7.54 -3.88
N THR A 245 8.28 -7.86 -4.86
CA THR A 245 9.58 -8.52 -4.66
C THR A 245 10.74 -7.61 -5.07
N ASP A 246 11.94 -7.95 -4.62
CA ASP A 246 13.21 -7.35 -5.01
C ASP A 246 13.84 -8.01 -6.25
N ASP A 247 13.10 -8.91 -6.92
CA ASP A 247 13.48 -9.53 -8.17
C ASP A 247 12.79 -8.90 -9.37
N GLU A 248 13.38 -9.05 -10.56
CA GLU A 248 12.73 -8.72 -11.81
C GLU A 248 11.75 -9.83 -12.20
N ILE A 249 10.49 -9.50 -12.41
CA ILE A 249 9.41 -10.45 -12.64
C ILE A 249 8.84 -10.30 -14.05
N GLN A 250 8.80 -11.40 -14.79
CA GLN A 250 8.05 -11.49 -16.04
C GLN A 250 6.58 -11.77 -15.74
N VAL A 251 5.71 -10.89 -16.19
CA VAL A 251 4.28 -10.97 -15.97
C VAL A 251 3.58 -11.30 -17.28
N THR A 252 2.78 -12.35 -17.29
CA THR A 252 1.90 -12.69 -18.41
C THR A 252 0.45 -12.62 -17.95
N ILE A 253 -0.32 -11.72 -18.55
CA ILE A 253 -1.71 -11.45 -18.19
C ILE A 253 -2.63 -12.09 -19.21
N PRO A 254 -3.34 -13.19 -18.86
CA PRO A 254 -4.32 -13.78 -19.74
C PRO A 254 -5.53 -12.85 -19.93
N MET A 255 -5.82 -12.46 -21.16
CA MET A 255 -6.88 -11.46 -21.45
C MET A 255 -8.28 -11.95 -21.17
N ASN A 256 -8.50 -13.26 -21.13
CA ASN A 256 -9.77 -13.84 -20.68
C ASN A 256 -10.05 -13.56 -19.18
N ARG A 257 -9.02 -13.23 -18.37
CA ARG A 257 -9.18 -12.80 -16.98
C ARG A 257 -9.59 -11.33 -16.86
N VAL A 258 -9.14 -10.50 -17.81
CA VAL A 258 -9.41 -9.06 -17.85
C VAL A 258 -10.73 -8.77 -18.62
N ASN A 259 -11.07 -9.62 -19.58
CA ASN A 259 -12.24 -9.52 -20.47
C ASN A 259 -12.29 -8.20 -21.29
N ILE A 260 -11.12 -7.63 -21.61
CA ILE A 260 -10.96 -6.41 -22.41
C ILE A 260 -9.99 -6.72 -23.55
N PHE A 261 -10.49 -6.82 -24.79
CA PHE A 261 -9.73 -7.29 -25.94
C PHE A 261 -9.24 -6.12 -26.83
N LYS A 262 -8.41 -5.27 -26.25
CA LYS A 262 -7.76 -4.16 -26.97
C LYS A 262 -6.35 -4.53 -27.41
N GLN A 263 -5.94 -4.06 -28.58
CA GLN A 263 -4.67 -4.44 -29.21
C GLN A 263 -3.44 -3.82 -28.53
N LYS A 264 -3.65 -2.67 -27.89
CA LYS A 264 -2.58 -1.91 -27.23
C LYS A 264 -2.99 -1.52 -25.82
N TRP A 265 -2.02 -1.52 -24.92
CA TRP A 265 -2.18 -1.08 -23.53
C TRP A 265 -1.07 -0.08 -23.22
N TYR A 266 -1.48 1.13 -22.88
CA TYR A 266 -0.57 2.22 -22.56
C TYR A 266 -0.30 2.27 -21.06
N ASN A 267 0.98 2.26 -20.68
CA ASN A 267 1.37 2.41 -19.28
C ASN A 267 1.38 3.90 -18.90
N LEU A 268 0.45 4.33 -18.08
CA LEU A 268 0.31 5.73 -17.63
C LEU A 268 1.51 6.25 -16.84
N ILE A 269 2.34 5.36 -16.28
CA ILE A 269 3.50 5.73 -15.46
C ILE A 269 4.76 5.83 -16.31
N SER A 270 5.10 4.78 -17.06
CA SER A 270 6.34 4.72 -17.87
C SER A 270 6.17 5.25 -19.29
N GLN A 271 4.91 5.46 -19.74
CA GLN A 271 4.55 5.87 -21.09
C GLN A 271 4.87 4.84 -22.19
N ASP A 272 5.15 3.61 -21.81
CA ASP A 272 5.38 2.49 -22.74
C ASP A 272 4.05 1.92 -23.26
N ILE A 273 4.12 1.28 -24.45
CA ILE A 273 2.99 0.58 -25.05
C ILE A 273 3.27 -0.91 -25.05
N HIS A 274 2.34 -1.67 -24.47
CA HIS A 274 2.37 -3.13 -24.47
C HIS A 274 1.33 -3.67 -25.47
N SER A 275 1.76 -4.60 -26.32
CA SER A 275 0.89 -5.16 -27.36
C SER A 275 0.28 -6.47 -26.89
N TYR A 276 -0.99 -6.64 -27.22
CA TYR A 276 -1.70 -7.90 -27.09
C TYR A 276 -1.19 -8.91 -28.12
N LYS A 277 -0.75 -10.08 -27.66
CA LYS A 277 -0.29 -11.19 -28.51
C LYS A 277 -0.72 -12.51 -27.91
N ASN A 278 -1.20 -13.44 -28.74
CA ASN A 278 -1.55 -14.82 -28.32
C ASN A 278 -2.46 -14.85 -27.07
N ASN A 279 -3.48 -14.04 -27.04
CA ASN A 279 -4.41 -13.90 -25.92
C ASN A 279 -3.78 -13.40 -24.60
N ASN A 280 -2.60 -12.82 -24.64
CA ASN A 280 -1.90 -12.32 -23.45
C ASN A 280 -1.32 -10.92 -23.68
N ILE A 281 -1.11 -10.21 -22.58
CA ILE A 281 -0.16 -9.10 -22.49
C ILE A 281 1.01 -9.59 -21.66
N ALA A 282 2.22 -9.38 -22.16
CA ALA A 282 3.45 -9.70 -21.43
C ALA A 282 4.27 -8.43 -21.19
N LEU A 283 4.76 -8.27 -19.97
CA LEU A 283 5.70 -7.22 -19.60
C LEU A 283 6.63 -7.69 -18.50
N THR A 284 7.72 -6.96 -18.34
CA THR A 284 8.68 -7.21 -17.26
C THR A 284 8.57 -6.08 -16.23
N LEU A 285 8.37 -6.42 -14.97
CA LEU A 285 8.42 -5.48 -13.86
C LEU A 285 9.76 -5.63 -13.13
N LYS A 286 10.51 -4.55 -13.04
CA LYS A 286 11.75 -4.46 -12.25
C LYS A 286 11.45 -4.66 -10.76
N PRO A 287 12.47 -4.85 -9.90
CA PRO A 287 12.28 -4.91 -8.45
C PRO A 287 11.40 -3.79 -7.92
N TYR A 288 10.31 -4.13 -7.22
CA TYR A 288 9.28 -3.21 -6.75
C TYR A 288 8.69 -2.30 -7.84
N GLY A 289 8.71 -2.78 -9.10
CA GLY A 289 8.16 -2.07 -10.26
C GLY A 289 6.63 -2.00 -10.20
N ILE A 290 6.10 -0.91 -10.74
CA ILE A 290 4.67 -0.65 -10.83
C ILE A 290 4.27 -0.32 -12.27
N ALA A 291 3.07 -0.71 -12.67
CA ALA A 291 2.50 -0.34 -13.96
C ALA A 291 0.99 -0.06 -13.84
N TRP A 292 0.52 0.97 -14.52
CA TRP A 292 -0.90 1.28 -14.69
C TRP A 292 -1.23 1.25 -16.17
N LEU A 293 -1.83 0.16 -16.61
CA LEU A 293 -2.08 -0.12 -18.02
C LEU A 293 -3.51 0.26 -18.40
N GLU A 294 -3.64 1.16 -19.35
CA GLU A 294 -4.91 1.60 -19.93
C GLU A 294 -5.09 1.01 -21.32
N PRO A 295 -6.22 0.35 -21.64
CA PRO A 295 -6.49 -0.22 -22.96
C PRO A 295 -6.82 0.87 -23.97
N GLN A 296 -6.21 0.80 -25.16
CA GLN A 296 -6.38 1.74 -26.27
C GLN A 296 -6.98 1.10 -27.53
#